data_e2ec250cbffcf71cf72b8616a8400f8a
#
_entry.id   e2ec250cbffcf71cf72b8616a8400f8a
#
_cell.length_a   1.000
_cell.length_b   1.000
_cell.length_c   1.000
_cell.angle_alpha   90.00
_cell.angle_beta   90.00
_cell.angle_gamma   90.00
#
_symmetry.space_group_name_H-M   'P 1'
#
loop_
_entity.id
_entity.type
_entity.pdbx_description
1 polymer ?
#
loop_
_entity_poly.entity_id
_entity_poly.type
_entity_poly.pdbx_seq_one_letter_code
_entity_poly.pdbx_strand_id
1 'polypeptide(L)'
;MSVKLEGMPENIATADTFTGKKVIDREGIEYGKVKHIHIHQETLAVSGVTIHQGFNKDYFLSHDYIDKFSEERLLLSRPPVRTGIPVVDIDSXKIGKIKRLHKNPDTHELESIEVSYGLVHSKILSKSEIWGIGEKIILRMTKEEFKKIE
;
A
#
# COMPACT_ATOMS: atom_id res chain seq x y z
N MET A 1 18.71 -11.75 -3.86
CA MET A 1 19.12 -12.89 -4.69
C MET A 1 18.11 -14.02 -4.57
N SER A 2 17.77 -14.62 -5.69
CA SER A 2 16.79 -15.68 -5.70
C SER A 2 17.45 -17.01 -5.33
N VAL A 3 16.78 -17.78 -4.46
CA VAL A 3 17.25 -19.10 -4.09
C VAL A 3 16.23 -20.11 -4.62
N LYS A 4 16.72 -21.03 -5.43
CA LYS A 4 15.85 -22.01 -6.03
C LYS A 4 16.42 -23.39 -5.83
N LEU A 5 15.63 -24.28 -5.27
CA LEU A 5 16.08 -25.66 -5.05
C LEU A 5 15.97 -26.45 -6.34
N GLU A 6 16.87 -27.42 -6.48
CA GLU A 6 16.85 -28.28 -7.64
C GLU A 6 15.54 -29.05 -7.68
N GLY A 7 14.90 -29.10 -8.86
CA GLY A 7 13.63 -29.77 -9.01
C GLY A 7 12.42 -28.92 -8.73
N MET A 8 12.64 -27.68 -8.29
CA MET A 8 11.53 -26.78 -8.01
C MET A 8 10.89 -26.31 -9.30
N PRO A 9 9.56 -26.25 -9.37
CA PRO A 9 8.91 -25.72 -10.58
C PRO A 9 9.35 -24.29 -10.87
N GLU A 10 9.32 -23.91 -12.15
CA GLU A 10 9.83 -22.61 -12.56
C GLU A 10 9.04 -21.44 -12.00
N ASN A 11 7.75 -21.65 -11.80
CA ASN A 11 6.90 -20.56 -11.33
C ASN A 11 6.81 -20.46 -9.81
N ILE A 12 7.71 -21.14 -9.11
CA ILE A 12 7.77 -21.09 -7.66
C ILE A 12 9.10 -20.49 -7.25
N ALA A 13 9.07 -19.61 -6.28
CA ALA A 13 10.27 -18.98 -5.77
C ALA A 13 10.15 -18.81 -4.25
N THR A 14 11.28 -18.58 -3.61
CA THR A 14 11.24 -18.30 -2.17
C THR A 14 10.77 -16.87 -1.95
N ALA A 15 10.09 -16.66 -0.83
CA ALA A 15 9.59 -15.33 -0.50
C ALA A 15 10.72 -14.31 -0.34
N ASP A 16 11.89 -14.75 0.13
CA ASP A 16 13.03 -13.88 0.29
C ASP A 16 13.42 -13.17 -0.98
N THR A 17 13.17 -13.81 -2.12
CA THR A 17 13.51 -13.24 -3.42
C THR A 17 12.89 -11.87 -3.60
N PHE A 18 11.72 -11.64 -3.03
CA PHE A 18 10.96 -10.44 -3.31
C PHE A 18 11.14 -9.36 -2.24
N THR A 19 11.83 -9.65 -1.15
CA THR A 19 12.13 -8.66 -0.14
C THR A 19 13.07 -7.62 -0.73
N GLY A 20 12.74 -6.35 -0.51
CA GLY A 20 13.54 -5.24 -1.02
C GLY A 20 13.16 -4.78 -2.41
N LYS A 21 12.25 -5.49 -3.08
CA LYS A 21 11.85 -5.10 -4.44
C LYS A 21 10.88 -3.93 -4.38
N LYS A 22 10.96 -3.07 -5.39
CA LYS A 22 10.05 -1.92 -5.47
C LYS A 22 8.64 -2.36 -5.78
N VAL A 23 7.67 -1.61 -5.26
CA VAL A 23 6.25 -1.84 -5.50
C VAL A 23 5.75 -0.73 -6.41
N ILE A 24 5.29 -1.09 -7.60
CA ILE A 24 4.93 -0.12 -8.63
C ILE A 24 3.58 -0.50 -9.24
N ASP A 25 2.72 0.48 -9.43
CA ASP A 25 1.45 0.21 -10.09
C ASP A 25 1.57 0.42 -11.60
N ARG A 26 0.48 0.18 -12.32
CA ARG A 26 0.50 0.25 -13.78
C ARG A 26 0.65 1.66 -14.29
N GLU A 27 0.44 2.66 -13.44
CA GLU A 27 0.62 4.06 -13.82
C GLU A 27 2.01 4.57 -13.49
N GLY A 28 2.87 3.69 -12.96
CA GLY A 28 4.24 4.05 -12.66
C GLY A 28 4.44 4.66 -11.29
N ILE A 29 3.41 4.72 -10.47
CA ILE A 29 3.57 5.27 -9.13
C ILE A 29 4.26 4.25 -8.24
N GLU A 30 5.29 4.69 -7.54
CA GLU A 30 6.08 3.84 -6.66
C GLU A 30 5.60 4.01 -5.23
N TYR A 31 5.38 2.89 -4.54
CA TYR A 31 4.81 2.89 -3.19
C TYR A 31 5.82 2.55 -2.10
N GLY A 32 7.02 2.15 -2.47
CA GLY A 32 8.03 1.75 -1.52
C GLY A 32 8.59 0.40 -1.90
N LYS A 33 9.14 -0.31 -0.91
CA LYS A 33 9.76 -1.61 -1.16
C LYS A 33 9.14 -2.67 -0.26
N VAL A 34 9.09 -3.89 -0.75
CA VAL A 34 8.56 -5.01 0.02
C VAL A 34 9.45 -5.26 1.22
N LYS A 35 8.89 -5.24 2.42
CA LYS A 35 9.62 -5.55 3.63
C LYS A 35 9.29 -6.96 4.12
N HIS A 36 8.01 -7.30 4.16
CA HIS A 36 7.55 -8.61 4.59
C HIS A 36 6.45 -9.09 3.68
N ILE A 37 6.38 -10.41 3.50
CA ILE A 37 5.27 -11.06 2.84
C ILE A 37 4.48 -11.78 3.91
N HIS A 38 3.19 -11.53 3.97
CA HIS A 38 2.31 -12.10 4.99
C HIS A 38 1.56 -13.29 4.44
N ILE A 39 1.60 -14.38 5.18
CA ILE A 39 0.98 -15.63 4.77
C ILE A 39 -0.18 -15.91 5.72
N HIS A 40 -1.34 -16.23 5.15
CA HIS A 40 -2.49 -16.63 5.96
C HIS A 40 -2.18 -18.01 6.55
N GLN A 41 -2.22 -18.10 7.87
CA GLN A 41 -1.72 -19.31 8.53
C GLN A 41 -2.54 -20.55 8.24
N GLU A 42 -3.82 -20.38 7.96
CA GLU A 42 -4.68 -21.53 7.72
C GLU A 42 -4.67 -21.99 6.27
N THR A 43 -4.68 -21.04 5.34
CA THR A 43 -4.75 -21.39 3.92
C THR A 43 -3.38 -21.43 3.27
N LEU A 44 -2.38 -20.83 3.89
CA LEU A 44 -1.03 -20.71 3.38
C LEU A 44 -0.94 -19.81 2.14
N ALA A 45 -1.99 -19.06 1.88
CA ALA A 45 -1.99 -18.11 0.77
C ALA A 45 -1.37 -16.80 1.20
N VAL A 46 -0.84 -16.04 0.25
CA VAL A 46 -0.32 -14.71 0.53
C VAL A 46 -1.49 -13.80 0.84
N SER A 47 -1.47 -13.15 2.00
CA SER A 47 -2.52 -12.21 2.35
C SER A 47 -2.17 -10.78 1.99
N GLY A 48 -0.89 -10.49 1.84
CA GLY A 48 -0.46 -9.16 1.46
C GLY A 48 1.01 -8.96 1.76
N VAL A 49 1.44 -7.71 1.66
CA VAL A 49 2.83 -7.36 1.93
C VAL A 49 2.88 -6.13 2.82
N THR A 50 3.95 -6.04 3.61
CA THR A 50 4.28 -4.80 4.30
C THR A 50 5.23 -4.03 3.40
N ILE A 51 4.93 -2.78 3.18
CA ILE A 51 5.74 -1.91 2.32
C ILE A 51 6.51 -0.95 3.19
N HIS A 52 7.81 -0.86 2.95
CA HIS A 52 8.72 0.04 3.64
C HIS A 52 8.95 1.28 2.77
N GLN A 53 8.86 2.45 3.36
CA GLN A 53 8.89 3.71 2.63
C GLN A 53 9.99 4.64 3.16
N GLY A 54 11.19 4.13 3.34
CA GLY A 54 12.27 4.96 3.84
C GLY A 54 12.04 5.40 5.27
N PHE A 55 11.97 6.70 5.51
CA PHE A 55 11.77 7.22 6.86
C PHE A 55 10.31 7.24 7.28
N ASN A 56 9.40 6.98 6.37
CA ASN A 56 7.98 6.92 6.72
C ASN A 56 7.66 5.60 7.36
N LYS A 57 6.51 5.53 8.03
CA LYS A 57 6.07 4.30 8.66
C LYS A 57 5.66 3.28 7.60
N ASP A 58 5.93 2.01 7.89
CA ASP A 58 5.53 0.93 6.99
C ASP A 58 4.01 0.81 6.97
N TYR A 59 3.49 0.24 5.90
CA TYR A 59 2.05 0.00 5.82
C TYR A 59 1.77 -1.31 5.11
N PHE A 60 0.58 -1.83 5.35
CA PHE A 60 0.13 -3.10 4.79
C PHE A 60 -0.61 -2.88 3.48
N LEU A 61 -0.36 -3.73 2.49
CA LEU A 61 -1.09 -3.72 1.23
C LEU A 61 -1.65 -5.12 0.98
N SER A 62 -2.97 -5.17 0.77
CA SER A 62 -3.67 -6.43 0.55
C SER A 62 -3.22 -7.10 -0.75
N HIS A 63 -3.22 -8.44 -0.75
CA HIS A 63 -2.87 -9.22 -1.93
C HIS A 63 -3.81 -8.94 -3.12
N ASP A 64 -4.99 -8.39 -2.86
CA ASP A 64 -5.94 -8.12 -3.94
C ASP A 64 -5.37 -7.17 -4.99
N TYR A 65 -4.37 -6.38 -4.61
CA TYR A 65 -3.76 -5.43 -5.53
C TYR A 65 -2.56 -6.01 -6.25
N ILE A 66 -2.08 -7.18 -5.84
CA ILE A 66 -0.85 -7.73 -6.39
C ILE A 66 -1.15 -8.48 -7.67
N ASP A 67 -0.51 -8.07 -8.76
CA ASP A 67 -0.61 -8.77 -10.02
C ASP A 67 0.40 -9.91 -10.07
N LYS A 68 1.66 -9.57 -9.89
CA LYS A 68 2.71 -10.59 -9.92
C LYS A 68 4.01 -10.04 -9.37
N PHE A 69 4.87 -10.95 -8.95
CA PHE A 69 6.25 -10.62 -8.65
C PHE A 69 7.07 -10.82 -9.93
N SER A 70 7.88 -9.84 -10.26
CA SER A 70 8.88 -10.01 -11.30
C SER A 70 10.24 -10.04 -10.63
N GLU A 71 11.28 -10.26 -11.40
CA GLU A 71 12.62 -10.31 -10.82
C GLU A 71 13.04 -9.02 -10.17
N GLU A 72 12.49 -7.90 -10.61
CA GLU A 72 12.96 -6.60 -10.15
C GLU A 72 11.94 -5.85 -9.31
N ARG A 73 10.67 -6.23 -9.38
CA ARG A 73 9.65 -5.43 -8.71
C ARG A 73 8.38 -6.23 -8.47
N LEU A 74 7.59 -5.71 -7.55
CA LEU A 74 6.24 -6.21 -7.33
C LEU A 74 5.30 -5.33 -8.13
N LEU A 75 4.57 -5.93 -9.05
CA LEU A 75 3.66 -5.20 -9.93
C LEU A 75 2.25 -5.30 -9.41
N LEU A 76 1.58 -4.16 -9.37
CA LEU A 76 0.20 -4.10 -8.89
C LEU A 76 -0.75 -4.09 -10.08
N SER A 77 -1.90 -4.73 -9.91
CA SER A 77 -2.90 -4.84 -10.98
C SER A 77 -3.62 -3.52 -11.24
N ARG A 78 -3.73 -2.70 -10.21
CA ARG A 78 -4.38 -1.40 -10.31
C ARG A 78 -3.84 -0.51 -9.21
N PRO A 79 -4.03 0.82 -9.32
CA PRO A 79 -3.55 1.70 -8.27
C PRO A 79 -4.29 1.44 -6.96
N PRO A 80 -3.58 1.18 -5.88
CA PRO A 80 -4.25 0.99 -4.58
C PRO A 80 -4.72 2.29 -3.96
N VAL A 81 -4.03 3.39 -4.25
CA VAL A 81 -4.45 4.71 -3.77
C VAL A 81 -4.97 5.47 -4.98
N ARG A 82 -6.27 5.70 -5.01
CA ARG A 82 -6.90 6.32 -6.17
C ARG A 82 -8.10 7.15 -5.70
N THR A 83 -8.53 8.06 -6.55
CA THR A 83 -9.67 8.90 -6.20
C THR A 83 -10.91 8.04 -6.00
N GLY A 84 -11.70 8.41 -5.03
CA GLY A 84 -12.95 7.74 -4.73
C GLY A 84 -12.86 6.57 -3.78
N ILE A 85 -11.66 6.08 -3.48
CA ILE A 85 -11.56 4.95 -2.56
C ILE A 85 -11.92 5.42 -1.15
N PRO A 86 -12.74 4.64 -0.41
CA PRO A 86 -13.13 5.05 0.94
C PRO A 86 -11.96 5.09 1.91
N VAL A 87 -12.04 6.01 2.87
CA VAL A 87 -11.02 6.17 3.90
C VAL A 87 -11.71 6.00 5.25
N VAL A 88 -11.14 5.15 6.09
CA VAL A 88 -11.64 4.91 7.44
C VAL A 88 -10.51 5.17 8.44
N ASP A 89 -10.89 5.39 9.68
CA ASP A 89 -9.89 5.60 10.72
C ASP A 89 -9.40 4.26 11.28
N ILE A 90 -8.52 4.32 12.26
CA ILE A 90 -7.91 3.11 12.80
C ILE A 90 -8.95 2.17 13.43
N ASP A 91 -10.10 2.70 13.80
CA ASP A 91 -11.18 1.92 14.39
C ASP A 91 -12.27 1.57 13.38
N SER A 92 -12.03 1.81 12.11
CA SER A 92 -12.94 1.55 10.98
C SER A 92 -14.12 2.48 10.86
N UNK A 93 -14.08 3.59 11.40
CA UNK A 93 -14.96 4.52 11.29
C UNK A 93 -14.75 5.24 10.10
N LYS A 94 -15.82 5.50 9.49
CA LYS A 94 -15.74 6.15 8.18
C LYS A 94 -15.32 7.60 8.30
N ILE A 95 -14.37 8.03 7.48
CA ILE A 95 -13.92 9.43 7.42
C ILE A 95 -14.41 10.09 6.14
N GLY A 96 -14.11 9.50 4.99
CA GLY A 96 -14.47 10.09 3.72
C GLY A 96 -13.90 9.30 2.55
N LYS A 97 -13.42 10.02 1.55
CA LYS A 97 -12.88 9.39 0.34
C LYS A 97 -11.63 10.15 -0.12
N ILE A 98 -10.80 9.47 -0.89
CA ILE A 98 -9.65 10.13 -1.51
C ILE A 98 -10.16 11.07 -2.60
N LYS A 99 -9.79 12.34 -2.50
CA LYS A 99 -10.13 13.34 -3.49
C LYS A 99 -9.01 13.52 -4.51
N ARG A 100 -7.78 13.50 -4.03
CA ARG A 100 -6.60 13.70 -4.87
C ARG A 100 -5.43 12.95 -4.28
N LEU A 101 -4.48 12.59 -5.12
CA LEU A 101 -3.20 12.11 -4.60
C LEU A 101 -2.10 12.98 -5.19
N HIS A 102 -1.05 13.16 -4.40
CA HIS A 102 0.07 14.00 -4.77
C HIS A 102 1.32 13.15 -4.82
N LYS A 103 1.95 13.11 -5.97
CA LYS A 103 3.17 12.34 -6.13
C LYS A 103 4.32 13.26 -6.49
N ASN A 104 5.51 12.80 -6.18
CA ASN A 104 6.72 13.55 -6.50
C ASN A 104 6.91 13.52 -8.02
N PRO A 105 7.03 14.67 -8.68
CA PRO A 105 7.16 14.68 -10.14
C PRO A 105 8.45 14.08 -10.65
N ASP A 106 9.48 14.00 -9.83
CA ASP A 106 10.76 13.45 -10.25
C ASP A 106 10.88 11.96 -10.00
N THR A 107 10.43 11.50 -8.84
CA THR A 107 10.60 10.10 -8.45
C THR A 107 9.35 9.26 -8.67
N HIS A 108 8.21 9.88 -8.90
CA HIS A 108 6.91 9.22 -9.03
C HIS A 108 6.44 8.53 -7.75
N GLU A 109 7.05 8.86 -6.61
CA GLU A 109 6.61 8.33 -5.33
C GLU A 109 5.37 9.08 -4.86
N LEU A 110 4.43 8.35 -4.31
CA LEU A 110 3.28 8.96 -3.65
C LEU A 110 3.78 9.68 -2.40
N GLU A 111 3.37 10.93 -2.20
CA GLU A 111 3.80 11.71 -1.04
C GLU A 111 2.67 11.99 -0.08
N SER A 112 1.51 12.35 -0.58
CA SER A 112 0.39 12.69 0.28
C SER A 112 -0.91 12.41 -0.43
N ILE A 113 -1.97 12.40 0.37
CA ILE A 113 -3.32 12.19 -0.14
C ILE A 113 -4.20 13.30 0.37
N GLU A 114 -5.19 13.68 -0.41
CA GLU A 114 -6.20 14.63 0.02
C GLU A 114 -7.47 13.85 0.26
N VAL A 115 -8.00 13.94 1.48
CA VAL A 115 -9.17 13.21 1.92
C VAL A 115 -10.34 14.17 2.04
N SER A 116 -11.39 13.93 1.27
CA SER A 116 -12.61 14.72 1.39
C SER A 116 -13.48 14.14 2.50
N TYR A 117 -14.15 15.01 3.24
CA TYR A 117 -15.05 14.60 4.30
C TYR A 117 -16.17 15.62 4.41
N GLY A 118 -17.32 15.16 4.88
CA GLY A 118 -18.49 16.01 4.91
C GLY A 118 -18.86 16.45 3.50
N LEU A 119 -19.45 17.63 3.37
CA LEU A 119 -19.94 18.08 2.08
C LEU A 119 -18.89 18.87 1.30
N VAL A 120 -18.05 19.68 2.00
CA VAL A 120 -17.17 20.59 1.29
C VAL A 120 -15.76 20.66 1.85
N HIS A 121 -15.42 19.77 2.80
CA HIS A 121 -14.13 19.86 3.48
C HIS A 121 -13.15 18.84 2.92
N SER A 122 -11.88 19.15 3.03
CA SER A 122 -10.84 18.17 2.75
C SER A 122 -9.60 18.50 3.56
N LYS A 123 -8.75 17.49 3.74
CA LYS A 123 -7.48 17.63 4.44
C LYS A 123 -6.41 16.85 3.71
N ILE A 124 -5.18 17.33 3.78
CA ILE A 124 -4.05 16.67 3.15
C ILE A 124 -3.27 15.92 4.23
N LEU A 125 -3.01 14.65 3.99
CA LEU A 125 -2.29 13.78 4.90
C LEU A 125 -1.07 13.22 4.22
N SER A 126 0.04 13.12 4.97
CA SER A 126 1.20 12.40 4.47
C SER A 126 0.86 10.93 4.28
N LYS A 127 1.49 10.28 3.32
CA LYS A 127 1.32 8.84 3.14
C LYS A 127 1.72 8.06 4.38
N SER A 128 2.54 8.65 5.25
CA SER A 128 2.94 7.98 6.48
C SER A 128 1.79 7.77 7.44
N GLU A 129 0.66 8.43 7.22
CA GLU A 129 -0.52 8.24 8.05
C GLU A 129 -1.35 7.03 7.62
N ILE A 130 -0.98 6.35 6.55
CA ILE A 130 -1.71 5.16 6.10
C ILE A 130 -1.20 3.95 6.88
N TRP A 131 -2.13 3.23 7.51
CA TRP A 131 -1.82 1.97 8.17
C TRP A 131 -1.88 0.81 7.19
N GLY A 132 -2.88 0.81 6.31
CA GLY A 132 -3.03 -0.26 5.37
C GLY A 132 -4.00 0.09 4.26
N ILE A 133 -3.92 -0.66 3.17
CA ILE A 133 -4.73 -0.46 1.99
C ILE A 133 -5.34 -1.79 1.58
N GLY A 134 -6.65 -1.83 1.53
CA GLY A 134 -7.42 -2.95 1.02
C GLY A 134 -8.56 -2.39 0.22
N GLU A 135 -9.79 -2.83 0.51
CA GLU A 135 -10.96 -2.21 -0.11
C GLU A 135 -11.10 -0.75 0.32
N LYS A 136 -10.50 -0.43 1.46
CA LYS A 136 -10.53 0.91 2.02
C LYS A 136 -9.11 1.27 2.43
N ILE A 137 -8.85 2.56 2.53
CA ILE A 137 -7.61 3.02 3.12
C ILE A 137 -7.84 3.19 4.61
N ILE A 138 -6.99 2.57 5.41
CA ILE A 138 -7.11 2.64 6.86
C ILE A 138 -6.00 3.56 7.36
N LEU A 139 -6.38 4.59 8.09
CA LEU A 139 -5.43 5.56 8.64
C LEU A 139 -4.92 5.09 9.99
N ARG A 140 -3.76 5.64 10.40
CA ARG A 140 -3.17 5.33 11.71
C ARG A 140 -3.84 6.09 12.84
N MET A 141 -4.71 7.03 12.53
CA MET A 141 -5.29 7.92 13.53
C MET A 141 -6.77 7.66 13.72
N THR A 142 -7.31 8.16 14.83
CA THR A 142 -8.73 8.12 15.07
C THR A 142 -9.42 9.25 14.31
N LYS A 143 -10.74 9.14 14.18
CA LYS A 143 -11.52 10.19 13.54
C LYS A 143 -11.39 11.51 14.28
N GLU A 144 -11.33 11.45 15.61
CA GLU A 144 -11.14 12.66 16.42
C GLU A 144 -9.81 13.32 16.13
N GLU A 145 -8.76 12.52 16.00
CA GLU A 145 -7.44 13.05 15.66
C GLU A 145 -7.44 13.66 14.26
N PHE A 146 -8.15 13.00 13.34
CA PHE A 146 -8.26 13.53 11.98
C PHE A 146 -8.91 14.90 11.97
N LYS A 147 -9.99 15.06 12.77
CA LYS A 147 -10.70 16.34 12.80
C LYS A 147 -9.84 17.47 13.35
N LYS A 148 -8.84 17.17 14.14
CA LYS A 148 -7.96 18.18 14.73
C LYS A 148 -6.86 18.65 13.79
N ILE A 149 -6.65 17.96 12.67
CA ILE A 149 -5.62 18.37 11.71
C ILE A 149 -6.09 19.65 11.02
N GLU A 150 -5.18 20.59 10.83
CA GLU A 150 -5.52 21.85 10.16
C GLU A 150 -5.16 21.88 8.69
#